data_d20eb387d2bc84988578d0ee8eb4bedf
#
_entry.id   d20eb387d2bc84988578d0ee8eb4bedf
#
_cell.length_a   1.000
_cell.length_b   1.000
_cell.length_c   1.000
_cell.angle_alpha   90.00
_cell.angle_beta   90.00
_cell.angle_gamma   90.00
#
_symmetry.space_group_name_H-M   'P 1'
#
loop_
_entity.id
_entity.type
_entity.pdbx_description
1 polymer ?
#
loop_
_entity_poly.entity_id
_entity_poly.type
_entity_poly.pdbx_seq_one_letter_code
_entity_poly.pdbx_strand_id
1 'polypeptide(L)'
;MLPRPPRPTVLTDLDTHPASAEATALTPALDLSGLRYRWPGAAADTLQLGALTLLPGETVFLRGPSGCGKSTLLALAAGVLLAQAGQCALLGQPWGQLGAGARDRRRADHVGYIFQQFNLLPYLSVIDNVRLPLRFSRRRAAQAAASSADAAAELLAHAGLPRALWQAPAANLSVGQQQRVAAARALIGAPEVVIADEPTSALDEALREAFMALLLARCQAAGSALLFVSHDLRLAGSFHRVIDLPAINQASPALADAADAEV
;
A
#
# COMPACT_ATOMS: atom_id res chain seq x y z
N MET A 1 -6.67 -27.68 7.41
CA MET A 1 -7.96 -27.13 6.94
C MET A 1 -8.08 -25.76 7.56
N LEU A 2 -7.72 -24.71 6.81
CA LEU A 2 -7.76 -23.32 7.30
C LEU A 2 -9.21 -22.83 7.30
N PRO A 3 -9.64 -22.03 8.26
CA PRO A 3 -10.98 -21.47 8.29
C PRO A 3 -11.16 -20.52 7.10
N ARG A 4 -12.28 -20.65 6.42
CA ARG A 4 -12.68 -19.86 5.26
C ARG A 4 -12.94 -18.42 5.71
N PRO A 5 -12.37 -17.37 5.07
CA PRO A 5 -12.67 -16.00 5.40
C PRO A 5 -14.13 -15.66 5.09
N PRO A 6 -14.73 -14.70 5.79
CA PRO A 6 -16.09 -14.25 5.52
C PRO A 6 -16.21 -13.63 4.12
N ARG A 7 -17.39 -13.73 3.51
CA ARG A 7 -17.66 -13.20 2.17
C ARG A 7 -17.53 -11.66 2.16
N PRO A 8 -16.95 -11.08 1.10
CA PRO A 8 -16.82 -9.62 1.00
C PRO A 8 -18.19 -8.95 0.89
N THR A 9 -18.39 -7.89 1.66
CA THR A 9 -19.57 -7.01 1.57
C THR A 9 -19.26 -5.91 0.56
N VAL A 10 -20.05 -5.85 -0.50
CA VAL A 10 -20.00 -4.75 -1.47
C VAL A 10 -20.87 -3.63 -0.91
N LEU A 11 -20.28 -2.52 -0.49
CA LEU A 11 -21.02 -1.33 -0.07
C LEU A 11 -21.30 -0.47 -1.29
N THR A 12 -22.57 -0.40 -1.69
CA THR A 12 -23.10 0.49 -2.74
C THR A 12 -23.87 1.69 -2.19
N ASP A 13 -24.08 1.77 -0.86
CA ASP A 13 -24.87 2.85 -0.27
C ASP A 13 -24.22 3.47 0.96
N LEU A 14 -24.34 4.79 1.04
CA LEU A 14 -23.99 5.65 2.17
C LEU A 14 -25.01 5.42 3.30
N ASP A 15 -24.83 4.38 4.11
CA ASP A 15 -25.59 4.26 5.34
C ASP A 15 -24.96 5.13 6.43
N THR A 16 -25.62 6.25 6.67
CA THR A 16 -25.48 7.07 7.88
C THR A 16 -25.94 6.25 9.08
N HIS A 17 -25.01 5.73 9.85
CA HIS A 17 -25.31 5.09 11.13
C HIS A 17 -25.29 6.14 12.24
N PRO A 18 -26.35 6.21 13.10
CA PRO A 18 -26.38 7.11 14.24
C PRO A 18 -25.42 6.62 15.33
N ALA A 19 -24.72 7.58 15.92
CA ALA A 19 -23.86 7.39 17.07
C ALA A 19 -24.61 6.79 18.25
N SER A 20 -24.19 5.63 18.76
CA SER A 20 -24.33 5.27 20.19
C SER A 20 -23.44 4.10 20.57
N ALA A 21 -22.82 4.27 21.74
CA ALA A 21 -21.98 3.38 22.55
C ALA A 21 -20.47 3.56 22.39
N GLU A 22 -19.85 3.97 23.50
CA GLU A 22 -18.42 4.05 23.75
C GLU A 22 -17.71 2.69 23.56
N ALA A 23 -17.50 2.32 22.31
CA ALA A 23 -16.43 1.41 21.95
C ALA A 23 -15.16 2.25 21.93
N THR A 24 -14.11 1.83 22.61
CA THR A 24 -12.76 2.42 22.51
C THR A 24 -12.41 2.45 21.03
N ALA A 25 -12.62 3.60 20.38
CA ALA A 25 -12.50 3.72 18.93
C ALA A 25 -11.03 3.49 18.59
N LEU A 26 -10.73 2.36 17.96
CA LEU A 26 -9.39 2.05 17.47
C LEU A 26 -8.95 3.18 16.55
N THR A 27 -7.81 3.82 16.85
CA THR A 27 -7.23 4.82 15.97
C THR A 27 -6.98 4.18 14.59
N PRO A 28 -7.55 4.70 13.50
CA PRO A 28 -7.28 4.18 12.17
C PRO A 28 -5.79 4.18 11.84
N ALA A 29 -5.33 3.15 11.15
CA ALA A 29 -3.98 3.11 10.63
C ALA A 29 -3.80 4.18 9.53
N LEU A 30 -4.84 4.39 8.73
CA LEU A 30 -4.90 5.46 7.73
C LEU A 30 -6.31 6.07 7.75
N ASP A 31 -6.40 7.40 7.77
CA ASP A 31 -7.66 8.15 7.73
C ASP A 31 -7.58 9.28 6.71
N LEU A 32 -8.48 9.26 5.72
CA LEU A 32 -8.66 10.30 4.72
C LEU A 32 -10.09 10.83 4.86
N SER A 33 -10.22 12.14 5.12
CA SER A 33 -11.52 12.77 5.33
C SER A 33 -11.63 14.12 4.61
N GLY A 34 -12.72 14.32 3.85
CA GLY A 34 -12.99 15.54 3.09
C GLY A 34 -11.89 15.91 2.11
N LEU A 35 -11.16 14.91 1.61
CA LEU A 35 -9.91 15.08 0.87
C LEU A 35 -10.17 15.65 -0.52
N ARG A 36 -9.40 16.69 -0.89
CA ARG A 36 -9.40 17.25 -2.24
C ARG A 36 -7.97 17.45 -2.75
N TYR A 37 -7.76 17.04 -3.99
CA TYR A 37 -6.46 17.20 -4.64
C TYR A 37 -6.58 17.47 -6.13
N ARG A 38 -5.81 18.47 -6.59
CA ARG A 38 -5.66 18.85 -8.00
C ARG A 38 -4.19 18.96 -8.33
N TRP A 39 -3.77 18.40 -9.45
CA TRP A 39 -2.41 18.59 -9.94
C TRP A 39 -2.17 20.04 -10.37
N PRO A 40 -0.96 20.60 -10.19
CA PRO A 40 -0.62 21.91 -10.72
C PRO A 40 -0.88 21.98 -12.23
N GLY A 41 -1.61 23.02 -12.66
CA GLY A 41 -1.98 23.22 -14.05
C GLY A 41 -3.22 22.42 -14.53
N ALA A 42 -3.76 21.51 -13.76
CA ALA A 42 -4.98 20.79 -14.14
C ALA A 42 -6.23 21.67 -13.99
N ALA A 43 -7.18 21.53 -14.92
CA ALA A 43 -8.43 22.30 -14.92
C ALA A 43 -9.43 21.79 -13.84
N ALA A 44 -9.36 20.49 -13.47
CA ALA A 44 -10.29 19.86 -12.54
C ALA A 44 -9.55 19.13 -11.43
N ASP A 45 -10.27 18.83 -10.35
CA ASP A 45 -9.75 18.00 -9.25
C ASP A 45 -9.54 16.55 -9.74
N THR A 46 -8.43 15.95 -9.33
CA THR A 46 -8.15 14.54 -9.60
C THR A 46 -8.83 13.65 -8.57
N LEU A 47 -8.92 14.13 -7.33
CA LEU A 47 -9.56 13.43 -6.23
C LEU A 47 -10.43 14.39 -5.41
N GLN A 48 -11.64 13.92 -5.09
CA GLN A 48 -12.55 14.52 -4.13
C GLN A 48 -13.24 13.37 -3.37
N LEU A 49 -12.73 13.06 -2.16
CA LEU A 49 -13.19 11.93 -1.36
C LEU A 49 -13.86 12.42 -0.08
N GLY A 50 -15.03 11.87 0.25
CA GLY A 50 -15.70 12.13 1.52
C GLY A 50 -14.95 11.51 2.69
N ALA A 51 -14.82 10.19 2.72
CA ALA A 51 -14.08 9.45 3.74
C ALA A 51 -13.51 8.14 3.18
N LEU A 52 -12.32 7.79 3.65
CA LEU A 52 -11.69 6.49 3.44
C LEU A 52 -10.81 6.19 4.64
N THR A 53 -11.12 5.13 5.38
CA THR A 53 -10.35 4.70 6.56
C THR A 53 -9.82 3.28 6.36
N LEU A 54 -8.63 3.00 6.91
CA LEU A 54 -8.11 1.65 7.09
C LEU A 54 -7.87 1.43 8.59
N LEU A 55 -8.42 0.35 9.11
CA LEU A 55 -8.16 -0.06 10.50
C LEU A 55 -6.85 -0.88 10.59
N PRO A 56 -6.20 -0.93 11.76
CA PRO A 56 -5.06 -1.83 11.97
C PRO A 56 -5.41 -3.27 11.60
N GLY A 57 -4.54 -3.92 10.82
CA GLY A 57 -4.77 -5.29 10.35
C GLY A 57 -5.81 -5.45 9.22
N GLU A 58 -6.52 -4.38 8.84
CA GLU A 58 -7.48 -4.43 7.74
C GLU A 58 -6.77 -4.51 6.38
N THR A 59 -7.28 -5.35 5.49
CA THR A 59 -6.82 -5.41 4.10
C THR A 59 -7.90 -4.87 3.17
N VAL A 60 -7.56 -3.86 2.38
CA VAL A 60 -8.46 -3.18 1.44
C VAL A 60 -7.95 -3.34 0.03
N PHE A 61 -8.81 -3.84 -0.84
CA PHE A 61 -8.60 -3.91 -2.28
C PHE A 61 -9.20 -2.67 -2.94
N LEU A 62 -8.35 -1.85 -3.56
CA LEU A 62 -8.75 -0.65 -4.29
C LEU A 62 -8.69 -0.92 -5.79
N ARG A 63 -9.80 -0.72 -6.49
CA ARG A 63 -9.89 -0.85 -7.93
C ARG A 63 -10.33 0.44 -8.62
N GLY A 64 -10.17 0.48 -9.93
CA GLY A 64 -10.67 1.53 -10.81
C GLY A 64 -9.90 1.57 -12.12
N PRO A 65 -10.46 2.18 -13.18
CA PRO A 65 -9.81 2.29 -14.48
C PRO A 65 -8.51 3.10 -14.41
N SER A 66 -7.71 3.05 -15.48
CA SER A 66 -6.55 3.92 -15.61
C SER A 66 -6.98 5.39 -15.56
N GLY A 67 -6.17 6.24 -14.95
CA GLY A 67 -6.46 7.68 -14.85
C GLY A 67 -7.47 8.08 -13.76
N CYS A 68 -8.17 7.18 -13.07
CA CYS A 68 -9.18 7.54 -12.05
C CYS A 68 -8.60 8.11 -10.74
N GLY A 69 -7.27 8.26 -10.62
CA GLY A 69 -6.62 8.86 -9.46
C GLY A 69 -6.01 7.89 -8.45
N LYS A 70 -5.89 6.57 -8.74
CA LYS A 70 -5.32 5.57 -7.82
C LYS A 70 -3.94 5.95 -7.30
N SER A 71 -2.98 6.20 -8.19
CA SER A 71 -1.61 6.55 -7.80
C SER A 71 -1.54 7.88 -7.04
N THR A 72 -2.42 8.83 -7.37
CA THR A 72 -2.57 10.09 -6.61
C THR A 72 -3.06 9.82 -5.19
N LEU A 73 -4.07 8.95 -5.03
CA LEU A 73 -4.56 8.54 -3.73
C LEU A 73 -3.47 7.85 -2.90
N LEU A 74 -2.71 6.92 -3.50
CA LEU A 74 -1.61 6.24 -2.81
C LEU A 74 -0.50 7.22 -2.39
N ALA A 75 -0.18 8.20 -3.22
CA ALA A 75 0.81 9.23 -2.90
C ALA A 75 0.36 10.15 -1.74
N LEU A 76 -0.94 10.46 -1.65
CA LEU A 76 -1.54 11.18 -0.53
C LEU A 76 -1.55 10.32 0.74
N ALA A 77 -1.95 9.05 0.63
CA ALA A 77 -1.96 8.09 1.72
C ALA A 77 -0.56 7.90 2.32
N ALA A 78 0.47 7.85 1.47
CA ALA A 78 1.87 7.76 1.89
C ALA A 78 2.47 9.09 2.36
N GLY A 79 1.75 10.22 2.31
CA GLY A 79 2.26 11.54 2.68
C GLY A 79 3.36 12.07 1.74
N VAL A 80 3.43 11.56 0.51
CA VAL A 80 4.29 12.09 -0.56
C VAL A 80 3.68 13.39 -1.10
N LEU A 81 2.37 13.36 -1.36
CA LEU A 81 1.57 14.53 -1.70
C LEU A 81 0.81 15.01 -0.46
N LEU A 82 0.44 16.29 -0.45
CA LEU A 82 -0.43 16.88 0.56
C LEU A 82 -1.74 17.29 -0.08
N ALA A 83 -2.85 16.98 0.59
CA ALA A 83 -4.17 17.42 0.17
C ALA A 83 -4.28 18.95 0.24
N GLN A 84 -5.01 19.54 -0.71
CA GLN A 84 -5.30 20.98 -0.73
C GLN A 84 -6.49 21.34 0.16
N ALA A 85 -7.38 20.36 0.42
CA ALA A 85 -8.45 20.45 1.40
C ALA A 85 -8.69 19.10 2.05
N GLY A 86 -9.35 19.10 3.22
CA GLY A 86 -9.51 17.92 4.05
C GLY A 86 -8.22 17.47 4.71
N GLN A 87 -8.17 16.23 5.18
CA GLN A 87 -6.96 15.70 5.79
C GLN A 87 -6.69 14.26 5.37
N CYS A 88 -5.40 13.90 5.42
CA CYS A 88 -4.94 12.53 5.39
C CYS A 88 -4.03 12.32 6.59
N ALA A 89 -4.40 11.39 7.46
CA ALA A 89 -3.68 11.10 8.70
C ALA A 89 -3.17 9.66 8.71
N LEU A 90 -1.94 9.47 9.17
CA LEU A 90 -1.33 8.18 9.44
C LEU A 90 -1.26 7.98 10.97
N LEU A 91 -1.89 6.92 11.50
CA LEU A 91 -1.93 6.64 12.94
C LEU A 91 -2.34 7.87 13.75
N GLY A 92 -3.43 8.53 13.34
CA GLY A 92 -3.97 9.73 13.97
C GLY A 92 -3.20 11.03 13.74
N GLN A 93 -2.02 11.01 13.09
CA GLN A 93 -1.23 12.21 12.83
C GLN A 93 -1.43 12.69 11.39
N PRO A 94 -2.05 13.87 11.16
CA PRO A 94 -2.23 14.43 9.83
C PRO A 94 -0.90 14.81 9.16
N TRP A 95 -0.74 14.43 7.90
CA TRP A 95 0.46 14.77 7.12
C TRP A 95 0.69 16.26 6.96
N GLY A 96 -0.40 17.04 6.81
CA GLY A 96 -0.35 18.49 6.62
C GLY A 96 0.20 19.27 7.84
N GLN A 97 0.20 18.66 9.04
CA GLN A 97 0.75 19.26 10.25
C GLN A 97 2.26 19.02 10.41
N LEU A 98 2.86 18.23 9.53
CA LEU A 98 4.26 17.86 9.61
C LEU A 98 5.09 18.61 8.57
N GLY A 99 6.24 19.13 8.97
CA GLY A 99 7.26 19.60 8.02
C GLY A 99 7.85 18.44 7.19
N ALA A 100 8.45 18.74 6.04
CA ALA A 100 8.92 17.74 5.08
C ALA A 100 9.77 16.63 5.71
N GLY A 101 10.81 16.98 6.47
CA GLY A 101 11.67 15.97 7.11
C GLY A 101 10.97 15.13 8.18
N ALA A 102 9.92 15.66 8.84
CA ALA A 102 9.12 14.90 9.80
C ALA A 102 8.19 13.92 9.06
N ARG A 103 7.61 14.32 7.92
CA ARG A 103 6.82 13.43 7.04
C ARG A 103 7.68 12.28 6.52
N ASP A 104 8.89 12.58 6.04
CA ASP A 104 9.81 11.56 5.52
C ASP A 104 10.20 10.53 6.58
N ARG A 105 10.51 10.99 7.80
CA ARG A 105 10.77 10.09 8.93
C ARG A 105 9.56 9.24 9.27
N ARG A 106 8.36 9.86 9.39
CA ARG A 106 7.15 9.13 9.73
C ARG A 106 6.77 8.12 8.66
N ARG A 107 6.93 8.45 7.38
CA ARG A 107 6.76 7.51 6.28
C ARG A 107 7.76 6.36 6.37
N ALA A 108 9.04 6.65 6.58
CA ALA A 108 10.07 5.62 6.75
C ALA A 108 9.78 4.69 7.94
N ASP A 109 9.24 5.23 9.03
CA ASP A 109 8.94 4.47 10.25
C ASP A 109 7.72 3.56 10.10
N HIS A 110 6.67 4.01 9.40
CA HIS A 110 5.34 3.40 9.51
C HIS A 110 4.76 2.87 8.19
N VAL A 111 5.36 3.21 7.04
CA VAL A 111 4.83 2.82 5.72
C VAL A 111 5.78 1.89 4.98
N GLY A 112 5.29 0.70 4.61
CA GLY A 112 5.92 -0.15 3.60
C GLY A 112 5.30 0.13 2.25
N TYR A 113 6.10 0.32 1.20
CA TYR A 113 5.58 0.60 -0.14
C TYR A 113 6.11 -0.41 -1.16
N ILE A 114 5.20 -1.04 -1.90
CA ILE A 114 5.49 -1.91 -3.04
C ILE A 114 5.07 -1.15 -4.30
N PHE A 115 6.04 -0.75 -5.09
CA PHE A 115 5.82 -0.01 -6.33
C PHE A 115 5.54 -0.95 -7.49
N GLN A 116 4.80 -0.49 -8.48
CA GLN A 116 4.51 -1.22 -9.72
C GLN A 116 5.79 -1.69 -10.44
N GLN A 117 6.82 -0.85 -10.47
CA GLN A 117 8.14 -1.17 -11.07
C GLN A 117 9.16 -1.66 -10.04
N PHE A 118 8.71 -2.09 -8.85
CA PHE A 118 9.50 -2.61 -7.72
C PHE A 118 10.53 -1.62 -7.14
N ASN A 119 11.12 -0.74 -7.93
CA ASN A 119 12.12 0.28 -7.55
C ASN A 119 13.26 -0.29 -6.66
N LEU A 120 13.77 -1.47 -7.01
CA LEU A 120 14.97 -2.01 -6.40
C LEU A 120 16.19 -1.22 -6.87
N LEU A 121 17.17 -1.06 -5.99
CA LEU A 121 18.45 -0.48 -6.37
C LEU A 121 19.28 -1.57 -7.06
N PRO A 122 19.51 -1.47 -8.40
CA PRO A 122 20.02 -2.59 -9.20
C PRO A 122 21.44 -2.99 -8.82
N TYR A 123 22.24 -2.05 -8.31
CA TYR A 123 23.63 -2.24 -7.90
C TYR A 123 23.80 -2.77 -6.44
N LEU A 124 22.74 -2.73 -5.64
CA LEU A 124 22.75 -3.34 -4.30
C LEU A 124 22.45 -4.84 -4.39
N SER A 125 22.98 -5.58 -3.43
CA SER A 125 22.61 -6.99 -3.26
C SER A 125 21.12 -7.12 -2.92
N VAL A 126 20.56 -8.30 -3.15
CA VAL A 126 19.18 -8.64 -2.82
C VAL A 126 18.90 -8.37 -1.33
N ILE A 127 19.77 -8.87 -0.44
CA ILE A 127 19.60 -8.70 0.99
C ILE A 127 19.75 -7.24 1.44
N ASP A 128 20.64 -6.47 0.80
CA ASP A 128 20.81 -5.05 1.11
C ASP A 128 19.60 -4.21 0.63
N ASN A 129 18.97 -4.57 -0.48
CA ASN A 129 17.70 -3.98 -0.89
C ASN A 129 16.61 -4.19 0.17
N VAL A 130 16.51 -5.41 0.74
CA VAL A 130 15.55 -5.70 1.81
C VAL A 130 15.88 -4.90 3.08
N ARG A 131 17.14 -4.79 3.45
CA ARG A 131 17.59 -4.06 4.65
C ARG A 131 17.54 -2.54 4.52
N LEU A 132 17.37 -2.01 3.30
CA LEU A 132 17.43 -0.58 3.02
C LEU A 132 16.54 0.28 3.94
N PRO A 133 15.26 -0.07 4.22
CA PRO A 133 14.41 0.71 5.12
C PRO A 133 14.96 0.83 6.55
N LEU A 134 15.71 -0.16 7.02
CA LEU A 134 16.30 -0.15 8.37
C LEU A 134 17.37 0.94 8.54
N ARG A 135 17.96 1.42 7.44
CA ARG A 135 18.94 2.52 7.45
C ARG A 135 18.26 3.88 7.66
N PHE A 136 17.00 4.01 7.31
CA PHE A 136 16.23 5.25 7.40
C PHE A 136 15.29 5.30 8.60
N SER A 137 15.04 4.16 9.26
CA SER A 137 14.13 4.04 10.40
C SER A 137 14.78 3.25 11.54
N ARG A 138 15.11 3.96 12.62
CA ARG A 138 15.57 3.32 13.87
C ARG A 138 14.47 2.45 14.50
N ARG A 139 13.19 2.86 14.34
CA ARG A 139 12.03 2.10 14.79
C ARG A 139 11.97 0.74 14.09
N ARG A 140 11.98 0.72 12.76
CA ARG A 140 11.93 -0.54 11.98
C ARG A 140 13.17 -1.40 12.23
N ALA A 141 14.35 -0.79 12.40
CA ALA A 141 15.56 -1.50 12.75
C ALA A 141 15.44 -2.22 14.11
N ALA A 142 14.90 -1.54 15.13
CA ALA A 142 14.67 -2.13 16.45
C ALA A 142 13.62 -3.26 16.40
N GLN A 143 12.52 -3.07 15.66
CA GLN A 143 11.49 -4.11 15.49
C GLN A 143 12.04 -5.34 14.73
N ALA A 144 12.81 -5.14 13.67
CA ALA A 144 13.45 -6.23 12.95
C ALA A 144 14.41 -7.01 13.82
N ALA A 145 15.25 -6.33 14.62
CA ALA A 145 16.20 -6.96 15.54
C ALA A 145 15.48 -7.71 16.67
N ALA A 146 14.33 -7.21 17.13
CA ALA A 146 13.53 -7.87 18.17
C ALA A 146 12.78 -9.11 17.64
N SER A 147 12.44 -9.15 16.34
CA SER A 147 11.72 -10.27 15.75
C SER A 147 12.64 -11.44 15.37
N SER A 148 13.87 -11.16 14.93
CA SER A 148 14.83 -12.17 14.46
C SER A 148 16.24 -11.62 14.41
N ALA A 149 17.23 -12.50 14.65
CA ALA A 149 18.65 -12.18 14.48
C ALA A 149 18.98 -11.76 13.03
N ASP A 150 18.25 -12.25 12.03
CA ASP A 150 18.34 -11.82 10.64
C ASP A 150 16.96 -11.80 9.95
N ALA A 151 16.16 -10.79 10.30
CA ALA A 151 14.82 -10.59 9.77
C ALA A 151 14.78 -10.49 8.23
N ALA A 152 15.84 -9.97 7.59
CA ALA A 152 15.92 -9.91 6.14
C ALA A 152 16.09 -11.30 5.51
N ALA A 153 16.93 -12.14 6.10
CA ALA A 153 17.13 -13.52 5.67
C ALA A 153 15.82 -14.33 5.81
N GLU A 154 15.10 -14.15 6.91
CA GLU A 154 13.83 -14.81 7.12
C GLU A 154 12.78 -14.38 6.08
N LEU A 155 12.65 -13.09 5.81
CA LEU A 155 11.72 -12.59 4.81
C LEU A 155 12.05 -13.12 3.41
N LEU A 156 13.34 -13.16 3.04
CA LEU A 156 13.78 -13.72 1.77
C LEU A 156 13.52 -15.24 1.67
N ALA A 157 13.76 -15.98 2.76
CA ALA A 157 13.47 -17.41 2.81
C ALA A 157 11.96 -17.68 2.66
N HIS A 158 11.13 -16.95 3.38
CA HIS A 158 9.66 -17.05 3.27
C HIS A 158 9.13 -16.59 1.90
N ALA A 159 9.81 -15.63 1.26
CA ALA A 159 9.51 -15.26 -0.11
C ALA A 159 9.99 -16.31 -1.14
N GLY A 160 10.57 -17.42 -0.71
CA GLY A 160 11.05 -18.49 -1.58
C GLY A 160 12.23 -18.07 -2.47
N LEU A 161 13.06 -17.12 -2.03
CA LEU A 161 14.27 -16.75 -2.75
C LEU A 161 15.43 -17.68 -2.35
N PRO A 162 16.07 -18.36 -3.32
CA PRO A 162 17.25 -19.17 -3.06
C PRO A 162 18.37 -18.37 -2.40
N ARG A 163 19.01 -18.95 -1.37
CA ARG A 163 20.13 -18.29 -0.64
C ARG A 163 21.28 -17.84 -1.55
N ALA A 164 21.53 -18.60 -2.63
CA ALA A 164 22.55 -18.26 -3.61
C ALA A 164 22.35 -16.87 -4.27
N LEU A 165 21.11 -16.37 -4.31
CA LEU A 165 20.79 -15.06 -4.90
C LEU A 165 20.93 -13.90 -3.90
N TRP A 166 21.00 -14.14 -2.60
CA TRP A 166 20.88 -13.08 -1.61
C TRP A 166 22.00 -12.04 -1.68
N GLN A 167 23.19 -12.47 -2.08
CA GLN A 167 24.35 -11.58 -2.27
C GLN A 167 24.52 -11.10 -3.72
N ALA A 168 23.69 -11.59 -4.65
CA ALA A 168 23.73 -11.15 -6.03
C ALA A 168 23.13 -9.73 -6.18
N PRO A 169 23.61 -8.92 -7.15
CA PRO A 169 22.98 -7.66 -7.50
C PRO A 169 21.52 -7.87 -7.90
N ALA A 170 20.62 -6.95 -7.48
CA ALA A 170 19.21 -7.04 -7.80
C ALA A 170 18.92 -6.94 -9.31
N ALA A 171 19.85 -6.36 -10.09
CA ALA A 171 19.77 -6.34 -11.54
C ALA A 171 19.71 -7.73 -12.19
N ASN A 172 20.23 -8.75 -11.53
CA ASN A 172 20.32 -10.13 -12.05
C ASN A 172 19.06 -10.96 -11.79
N LEU A 173 18.04 -10.38 -11.13
CA LEU A 173 16.84 -11.09 -10.75
C LEU A 173 15.82 -11.11 -11.89
N SER A 174 15.07 -12.22 -11.99
CA SER A 174 13.85 -12.24 -12.80
C SER A 174 12.78 -11.30 -12.20
N VAL A 175 11.80 -10.91 -13.01
CA VAL A 175 10.69 -10.02 -12.60
C VAL A 175 9.99 -10.54 -11.34
N GLY A 176 9.64 -11.84 -11.31
CA GLY A 176 9.01 -12.44 -10.13
C GLY A 176 9.92 -12.51 -8.90
N GLN A 177 11.25 -12.60 -9.07
CA GLN A 177 12.21 -12.50 -7.98
C GLN A 177 12.32 -11.06 -7.45
N GLN A 178 12.39 -10.07 -8.35
CA GLN A 178 12.40 -8.66 -7.98
C GLN A 178 11.17 -8.26 -7.16
N GLN A 179 10.01 -8.74 -7.57
CA GLN A 179 8.75 -8.50 -6.87
C GLN A 179 8.78 -9.06 -5.44
N ARG A 180 9.26 -10.29 -5.26
CA ARG A 180 9.37 -10.91 -3.93
C ARG A 180 10.36 -10.16 -3.03
N VAL A 181 11.45 -9.65 -3.59
CA VAL A 181 12.39 -8.77 -2.87
C VAL A 181 11.73 -7.44 -2.50
N ALA A 182 10.95 -6.84 -3.40
CA ALA A 182 10.24 -5.60 -3.12
C ALA A 182 9.21 -5.78 -1.99
N ALA A 183 8.50 -6.90 -1.95
CA ALA A 183 7.60 -7.23 -0.84
C ALA A 183 8.37 -7.40 0.49
N ALA A 184 9.45 -8.17 0.49
CA ALA A 184 10.29 -8.35 1.66
C ALA A 184 10.84 -7.00 2.18
N ARG A 185 11.28 -6.11 1.26
CA ARG A 185 11.71 -4.74 1.60
C ARG A 185 10.60 -3.91 2.21
N ALA A 186 9.38 -3.99 1.67
CA ALA A 186 8.26 -3.24 2.21
C ALA A 186 7.87 -3.71 3.63
N LEU A 187 7.95 -5.02 3.89
CA LEU A 187 7.48 -5.66 5.12
C LEU A 187 8.52 -5.68 6.26
N ILE A 188 9.82 -5.49 5.97
CA ILE A 188 10.86 -5.57 7.00
C ILE A 188 10.61 -4.55 8.11
N GLY A 189 10.74 -4.98 9.37
CA GLY A 189 10.49 -4.15 10.54
C GLY A 189 9.01 -3.82 10.76
N ALA A 190 8.10 -4.64 10.21
CA ALA A 190 6.65 -4.65 10.51
C ALA A 190 6.01 -3.24 10.50
N PRO A 191 5.95 -2.55 9.35
CA PRO A 191 5.29 -1.23 9.25
C PRO A 191 3.79 -1.38 9.53
N GLU A 192 3.17 -0.35 10.11
CA GLU A 192 1.73 -0.37 10.44
C GLU A 192 0.84 -0.29 9.20
N VAL A 193 1.33 0.31 8.12
CA VAL A 193 0.61 0.41 6.84
C VAL A 193 1.49 -0.11 5.71
N VAL A 194 0.92 -0.98 4.87
CA VAL A 194 1.53 -1.42 3.62
C VAL A 194 0.69 -0.91 2.46
N ILE A 195 1.32 -0.23 1.53
CA ILE A 195 0.71 0.26 0.28
C ILE A 195 1.32 -0.54 -0.87
N ALA A 196 0.48 -1.14 -1.71
CA ALA A 196 0.90 -1.94 -2.84
C ALA A 196 0.22 -1.45 -4.13
N ASP A 197 1.00 -0.88 -5.04
CA ASP A 197 0.55 -0.32 -6.30
C ASP A 197 0.77 -1.33 -7.43
N GLU A 198 -0.29 -2.00 -7.86
CA GLU A 198 -0.34 -3.02 -8.91
C GLU A 198 0.81 -4.06 -8.83
N PRO A 199 1.11 -4.61 -7.65
CA PRO A 199 2.34 -5.39 -7.45
C PRO A 199 2.34 -6.74 -8.16
N THR A 200 1.20 -7.16 -8.73
CA THR A 200 1.04 -8.47 -9.38
C THR A 200 0.88 -8.39 -10.90
N SER A 201 0.96 -7.20 -11.48
CA SER A 201 0.67 -6.98 -12.91
C SER A 201 1.61 -7.74 -13.88
N ALA A 202 2.84 -8.04 -13.45
CA ALA A 202 3.85 -8.71 -14.26
C ALA A 202 4.01 -10.21 -13.96
N LEU A 203 3.11 -10.82 -13.16
CA LEU A 203 3.19 -12.22 -12.76
C LEU A 203 2.22 -13.13 -13.50
N ASP A 204 2.66 -14.35 -13.75
CA ASP A 204 1.77 -15.45 -14.06
C ASP A 204 0.89 -15.84 -12.86
N GLU A 205 -0.10 -16.69 -13.09
CA GLU A 205 -1.12 -17.04 -12.10
C GLU A 205 -0.54 -17.70 -10.85
N ALA A 206 0.34 -18.70 -11.03
CA ALA A 206 0.93 -19.43 -9.90
C ALA A 206 1.83 -18.56 -9.03
N LEU A 207 2.64 -17.70 -9.63
CA LEU A 207 3.49 -16.74 -8.92
C LEU A 207 2.66 -15.65 -8.21
N ARG A 208 1.55 -15.24 -8.82
CA ARG A 208 0.61 -14.28 -8.23
C ARG A 208 -0.04 -14.82 -6.98
N GLU A 209 -0.55 -16.05 -7.02
CA GLU A 209 -1.16 -16.70 -5.84
C GLU A 209 -0.15 -16.86 -4.69
N ALA A 210 1.05 -17.33 -4.98
CA ALA A 210 2.10 -17.49 -3.98
C ALA A 210 2.51 -16.13 -3.37
N PHE A 211 2.61 -15.07 -4.19
CA PHE A 211 2.90 -13.72 -3.74
C PHE A 211 1.78 -13.17 -2.83
N MET A 212 0.53 -13.32 -3.23
CA MET A 212 -0.62 -12.86 -2.44
C MET A 212 -0.70 -13.57 -1.10
N ALA A 213 -0.54 -14.90 -1.08
CA ALA A 213 -0.52 -15.66 0.15
C ALA A 213 0.58 -15.17 1.12
N LEU A 214 1.79 -14.93 0.60
CA LEU A 214 2.90 -14.38 1.38
C LEU A 214 2.57 -13.00 1.94
N LEU A 215 2.12 -12.06 1.09
CA LEU A 215 1.85 -10.67 1.47
C LEU A 215 0.77 -10.60 2.55
N LEU A 216 -0.36 -11.27 2.33
CA LEU A 216 -1.48 -11.27 3.26
C LEU A 216 -1.10 -11.92 4.61
N ALA A 217 -0.43 -13.08 4.59
CA ALA A 217 0.02 -13.76 5.81
C ALA A 217 0.99 -12.87 6.62
N ARG A 218 1.89 -12.15 5.95
CA ARG A 218 2.84 -11.27 6.63
C ARG A 218 2.18 -10.00 7.19
N CYS A 219 1.25 -9.37 6.45
CA CYS A 219 0.48 -8.25 6.97
C CYS A 219 -0.35 -8.69 8.19
N GLN A 220 -0.99 -9.84 8.13
CA GLN A 220 -1.76 -10.39 9.24
C GLN A 220 -0.89 -10.66 10.47
N ALA A 221 0.26 -11.31 10.30
CA ALA A 221 1.17 -11.61 11.40
C ALA A 221 1.75 -10.35 12.06
N ALA A 222 1.93 -9.28 11.31
CA ALA A 222 2.43 -7.99 11.79
C ALA A 222 1.32 -7.05 12.30
N GLY A 223 0.03 -7.38 12.08
CA GLY A 223 -1.09 -6.46 12.34
C GLY A 223 -1.08 -5.24 11.40
N SER A 224 -0.39 -5.32 10.26
CA SER A 224 -0.28 -4.22 9.31
C SER A 224 -1.60 -4.07 8.54
N ALA A 225 -2.07 -2.83 8.38
CA ALA A 225 -3.11 -2.50 7.41
C ALA A 225 -2.55 -2.56 5.99
N LEU A 226 -3.31 -3.11 5.04
CA LEU A 226 -2.89 -3.23 3.64
C LEU A 226 -3.85 -2.49 2.73
N LEU A 227 -3.33 -1.49 1.99
CA LEU A 227 -4.01 -0.87 0.86
C LEU A 227 -3.41 -1.40 -0.44
N PHE A 228 -4.16 -2.26 -1.12
CA PHE A 228 -3.71 -2.97 -2.32
C PHE A 228 -4.46 -2.49 -3.54
N VAL A 229 -3.76 -2.00 -4.54
CA VAL A 229 -4.31 -1.56 -5.81
C VAL A 229 -4.10 -2.62 -6.87
N SER A 230 -5.17 -3.03 -7.54
CA SER A 230 -5.09 -3.89 -8.71
C SER A 230 -6.35 -3.76 -9.58
N HIS A 231 -6.20 -4.11 -10.84
CA HIS A 231 -7.32 -4.30 -11.78
C HIS A 231 -7.79 -5.76 -11.87
N ASP A 232 -7.07 -6.70 -11.26
CA ASP A 232 -7.41 -8.12 -11.27
C ASP A 232 -8.43 -8.49 -10.19
N LEU A 233 -9.70 -8.49 -10.54
CA LEU A 233 -10.80 -8.76 -9.62
C LEU A 233 -10.78 -10.17 -9.00
N ARG A 234 -10.05 -11.12 -9.58
CA ARG A 234 -9.92 -12.47 -9.03
C ARG A 234 -9.28 -12.46 -7.64
N LEU A 235 -8.47 -11.44 -7.35
CA LEU A 235 -7.79 -11.27 -6.06
C LEU A 235 -8.72 -10.68 -4.99
N ALA A 236 -9.79 -9.99 -5.37
CA ALA A 236 -10.64 -9.22 -4.46
C ALA A 236 -11.23 -10.06 -3.31
N GLY A 237 -11.53 -11.34 -3.56
CA GLY A 237 -12.08 -12.26 -2.55
C GLY A 237 -11.16 -12.57 -1.37
N SER A 238 -9.88 -12.19 -1.43
CA SER A 238 -8.89 -12.38 -0.36
C SER A 238 -8.78 -11.20 0.60
N PHE A 239 -9.54 -10.12 0.37
CA PHE A 239 -9.48 -8.88 1.15
C PHE A 239 -10.72 -8.71 2.02
N HIS A 240 -10.58 -7.98 3.13
CA HIS A 240 -11.69 -7.67 4.03
C HIS A 240 -12.72 -6.74 3.36
N ARG A 241 -12.24 -5.80 2.54
CA ARG A 241 -13.09 -4.80 1.88
C ARG A 241 -12.58 -4.50 0.47
N VAL A 242 -13.52 -4.31 -0.44
CA VAL A 242 -13.26 -3.89 -1.84
C VAL A 242 -13.81 -2.49 -2.03
N ILE A 243 -13.00 -1.60 -2.57
CA ILE A 243 -13.37 -0.21 -2.87
C ILE A 243 -13.23 0.02 -4.36
N ASP A 244 -14.28 0.54 -4.97
CA ASP A 244 -14.25 1.06 -6.33
C ASP A 244 -13.98 2.56 -6.25
N LEU A 245 -12.77 3.00 -6.65
CA LEU A 245 -12.39 4.41 -6.52
C LEU A 245 -13.35 5.36 -7.26
N PRO A 246 -13.79 5.09 -8.49
CA PRO A 246 -14.81 5.92 -9.15
C PRO A 246 -16.11 6.08 -8.35
N ALA A 247 -16.54 5.07 -7.60
CA ALA A 247 -17.78 5.14 -6.83
C ALA A 247 -17.68 6.09 -5.62
N ILE A 248 -16.47 6.31 -5.08
CA ILE A 248 -16.23 7.19 -3.93
C ILE A 248 -15.56 8.52 -4.30
N ASN A 249 -15.02 8.63 -5.53
CA ASN A 249 -14.38 9.85 -6.02
C ASN A 249 -15.42 10.75 -6.68
N GLN A 250 -15.75 11.86 -6.01
CA GLN A 250 -16.72 12.87 -6.49
C GLN A 250 -16.08 13.89 -7.43
N ALA A 251 -14.78 13.81 -7.70
CA ALA A 251 -14.15 14.67 -8.70
C ALA A 251 -14.80 14.42 -10.07
N SER A 252 -15.23 15.49 -10.74
CA SER A 252 -15.68 15.36 -12.13
C SER A 252 -14.55 14.74 -12.94
N PRO A 253 -14.79 13.69 -13.73
CA PRO A 253 -13.76 13.17 -14.60
C PRO A 253 -13.30 14.34 -15.48
N ALA A 254 -12.00 14.68 -15.42
CA ALA A 254 -11.43 15.51 -16.49
C ALA A 254 -11.81 14.80 -17.78
N LEU A 255 -12.54 15.49 -18.67
CA LEU A 255 -12.76 15.00 -20.01
C LEU A 255 -11.37 14.62 -20.53
N ALA A 256 -11.12 13.31 -20.63
CA ALA A 256 -9.92 12.82 -21.25
C ALA A 256 -9.87 13.52 -22.60
N ASP A 257 -8.79 14.26 -22.84
CA ASP A 257 -8.61 15.03 -24.06
C ASP A 257 -9.00 14.15 -25.24
N ALA A 258 -10.01 14.62 -25.98
CA ALA A 258 -10.40 14.10 -27.28
C ALA A 258 -9.32 14.46 -28.32
N ALA A 259 -8.05 14.12 -28.04
CA ALA A 259 -6.90 14.45 -28.85
C ALA A 259 -6.25 13.23 -29.53
N ASP A 260 -6.81 12.01 -29.32
CA ASP A 260 -6.30 10.81 -30.03
C ASP A 260 -7.36 10.18 -30.97
N ALA A 261 -8.29 10.96 -31.47
CA ALA A 261 -9.23 10.51 -32.50
C ALA A 261 -9.09 11.40 -33.75
N GLU A 262 -7.88 11.41 -34.36
CA GLU A 262 -7.65 11.77 -35.77
C GLU A 262 -6.13 11.77 -36.05
N VAL A 263 -5.55 10.63 -36.42
CA VAL A 263 -4.59 10.46 -37.53
C VAL A 263 -4.63 9.00 -37.99
#